data_323117d27b3120b50161371af774f968
#
_entry.id   323117d27b3120b50161371af774f968
#
_cell.length_a   1.000
_cell.length_b   1.000
_cell.length_c   1.000
_cell.angle_alpha   90.00
_cell.angle_beta   90.00
_cell.angle_gamma   90.00
#
_symmetry.space_group_name_H-M   'P 1'
#
loop_
_entity.id
_entity.type
_entity.pdbx_description
1 polymer ?
#
loop_
_entity_poly.entity_id
_entity_poly.type
_entity_poly.pdbx_seq_one_letter_code
_entity_poly.pdbx_strand_id
1 'polypeptide(L)'
;MRCAVDVAPVRAKPDDASEQVTQTLRGEPLHADERRDGWVRVLTAYDYPGWMREEHLEEGDGSLPADASGSPLDVARTYLGTRYLWGGMTDRGIDCSGLVHMAYRRGGRLVPRDADEQEAAAAEVRELQVGDLITYGDPVDHIAFYVGDGRILHSTGRDDGIGVVEEPEPEYLRARRHKLVRL
;
A
#
# COMPACT_ATOMS: atom_id res chain seq x y z
N MET A 1 -0.47 19.87 -9.35
CA MET A 1 -1.83 19.41 -8.99
C MET A 1 -1.79 18.71 -7.64
N ARG A 2 -2.92 18.66 -6.93
CA ARG A 2 -3.07 17.84 -5.70
C ARG A 2 -4.46 17.20 -5.66
N CYS A 3 -4.62 16.18 -4.83
CA CYS A 3 -5.90 15.54 -4.59
C CYS A 3 -6.84 16.47 -3.81
N ALA A 4 -8.05 16.74 -4.36
CA ALA A 4 -9.04 17.66 -3.82
C ALA A 4 -10.03 17.00 -2.83
N VAL A 5 -10.14 15.66 -2.85
CA VAL A 5 -11.11 14.89 -2.05
C VAL A 5 -10.40 14.05 -1.00
N ASP A 6 -11.11 13.60 0.04
CA ASP A 6 -10.50 12.86 1.15
C ASP A 6 -9.74 11.62 0.68
N VAL A 7 -10.36 10.86 -0.23
CA VAL A 7 -9.77 9.66 -0.84
C VAL A 7 -10.26 9.58 -2.28
N ALA A 8 -9.35 9.52 -3.23
CA ALA A 8 -9.64 9.34 -4.64
C ALA A 8 -9.05 8.04 -5.17
N PRO A 9 -9.82 7.22 -5.90
CA PRO A 9 -9.28 6.05 -6.59
C PRO A 9 -8.38 6.48 -7.75
N VAL A 10 -7.25 5.81 -7.89
CA VAL A 10 -6.42 5.83 -9.08
C VAL A 10 -6.69 4.53 -9.84
N ARG A 11 -7.05 4.64 -11.11
CA ARG A 11 -7.49 3.54 -11.96
C ARG A 11 -6.43 3.15 -12.98
N ALA A 12 -6.40 1.88 -13.37
CA ALA A 12 -5.51 1.40 -14.44
C ALA A 12 -5.84 2.02 -15.81
N LYS A 13 -7.10 2.38 -16.06
CA LYS A 13 -7.61 2.99 -17.31
C LYS A 13 -8.60 4.11 -16.98
N PRO A 14 -8.86 5.05 -17.91
CA PRO A 14 -9.84 6.13 -17.72
C PRO A 14 -11.29 5.59 -17.82
N ASP A 15 -11.66 4.75 -16.88
CA ASP A 15 -12.96 4.07 -16.81
C ASP A 15 -13.27 3.72 -15.34
N ASP A 16 -14.49 4.01 -14.88
CA ASP A 16 -14.93 3.70 -13.52
C ASP A 16 -15.00 2.19 -13.23
N ALA A 17 -15.21 1.37 -14.24
CA ALA A 17 -15.21 -0.08 -14.14
C ALA A 17 -13.79 -0.68 -14.17
N SER A 18 -12.77 0.15 -14.49
CA SER A 18 -11.38 -0.30 -14.47
C SER A 18 -10.90 -0.60 -13.06
N GLU A 19 -9.91 -1.46 -12.95
CA GLU A 19 -9.23 -1.79 -11.70
C GLU A 19 -8.76 -0.53 -10.96
N GLN A 20 -9.04 -0.46 -9.66
CA GLN A 20 -8.36 0.47 -8.76
C GLN A 20 -6.97 -0.07 -8.47
N VAL A 21 -5.95 0.64 -8.90
CA VAL A 21 -4.55 0.23 -8.69
C VAL A 21 -3.95 0.83 -7.42
N THR A 22 -4.40 2.02 -7.02
CA THR A 22 -4.04 2.66 -5.75
C THR A 22 -5.06 3.75 -5.40
N GLN A 23 -4.80 4.48 -4.34
CA GLN A 23 -5.56 5.66 -3.92
C GLN A 23 -4.62 6.83 -3.67
N THR A 24 -5.15 8.06 -3.80
CA THR A 24 -4.53 9.29 -3.31
C THR A 24 -5.39 9.92 -2.26
N LEU A 25 -4.77 10.61 -1.31
CA LEU A 25 -5.46 11.24 -0.19
C LEU A 25 -5.44 12.76 -0.37
N ARG A 26 -6.37 13.44 0.30
CA ARG A 26 -6.50 14.91 0.24
C ARG A 26 -5.16 15.61 0.45
N GLY A 27 -4.85 16.52 -0.46
CA GLY A 27 -3.64 17.33 -0.41
C GLY A 27 -2.37 16.64 -0.93
N GLU A 28 -2.43 15.39 -1.37
CA GLU A 28 -1.25 14.71 -1.95
C GLU A 28 -0.88 15.30 -3.30
N PRO A 29 0.42 15.55 -3.53
CA PRO A 29 0.90 16.07 -4.80
C PRO A 29 0.84 15.01 -5.89
N LEU A 30 0.48 15.46 -7.08
CA LEU A 30 0.32 14.65 -8.27
C LEU A 30 0.92 15.38 -9.47
N HIS A 31 1.65 14.66 -10.31
CA HIS A 31 1.98 15.14 -11.66
C HIS A 31 0.87 14.70 -12.60
N ALA A 32 0.35 15.63 -13.43
CA ALA A 32 -0.72 15.39 -14.38
C ALA A 32 -0.20 15.68 -15.80
N ASP A 33 -0.36 14.74 -16.74
CA ASP A 33 0.15 14.88 -18.10
C ASP A 33 -0.95 14.84 -19.20
N GLU A 34 -1.80 13.86 -19.19
CA GLU A 34 -2.82 13.65 -20.21
C GLU A 34 -4.24 13.87 -19.65
N ARG A 35 -5.12 14.53 -20.45
CA ARG A 35 -6.54 14.69 -20.13
C ARG A 35 -7.39 14.05 -21.21
N ARG A 36 -8.38 13.26 -20.80
CA ARG A 36 -9.27 12.56 -21.73
C ARG A 36 -10.64 12.30 -21.08
N ASP A 37 -11.70 12.84 -21.66
CA ASP A 37 -13.10 12.53 -21.31
C ASP A 37 -13.40 12.64 -19.80
N GLY A 38 -12.91 13.71 -19.13
CA GLY A 38 -13.07 13.93 -17.69
C GLY A 38 -12.14 13.11 -16.80
N TRP A 39 -11.14 12.48 -17.40
CA TRP A 39 -10.05 11.77 -16.74
C TRP A 39 -8.71 12.47 -16.94
N VAL A 40 -7.84 12.35 -15.96
CA VAL A 40 -6.47 12.85 -16.00
C VAL A 40 -5.53 11.70 -15.70
N ARG A 41 -4.54 11.51 -16.55
CA ARG A 41 -3.44 10.62 -16.27
C ARG A 41 -2.52 11.28 -15.26
N VAL A 42 -2.26 10.58 -14.18
CA VAL A 42 -1.46 11.08 -13.05
C VAL A 42 -0.30 10.16 -12.74
N LEU A 43 0.76 10.76 -12.19
CA LEU A 43 1.82 10.07 -11.49
C LEU A 43 1.78 10.54 -10.04
N THR A 44 1.68 9.61 -9.10
CA THR A 44 1.65 9.92 -7.66
C THR A 44 3.02 10.36 -7.16
N ALA A 45 3.08 10.88 -5.94
CA ALA A 45 4.34 11.28 -5.29
C ALA A 45 5.30 10.11 -4.98
N TYR A 46 4.82 8.88 -5.12
CA TYR A 46 5.59 7.63 -5.00
C TYR A 46 5.77 6.92 -6.35
N ASP A 47 5.75 7.70 -7.45
CA ASP A 47 6.01 7.28 -8.83
C ASP A 47 5.03 6.21 -9.37
N TYR A 48 3.79 6.14 -8.84
CA TYR A 48 2.79 5.20 -9.29
C TYR A 48 1.85 5.84 -10.35
N PRO A 49 1.79 5.29 -11.58
CA PRO A 49 0.98 5.86 -12.65
C PRO A 49 -0.47 5.37 -12.59
N GLY A 50 -1.39 6.19 -13.10
CA GLY A 50 -2.77 5.76 -13.29
C GLY A 50 -3.68 6.90 -13.73
N TRP A 51 -4.99 6.70 -13.66
CA TRP A 51 -6.00 7.64 -14.09
C TRP A 51 -6.90 8.05 -12.93
N MET A 52 -7.18 9.34 -12.81
CA MET A 52 -8.09 9.91 -11.83
C MET A 52 -9.20 10.71 -12.52
N ARG A 53 -10.37 10.79 -11.89
CA ARG A 53 -11.38 11.76 -12.31
C ARG A 53 -10.85 13.18 -12.14
N GLU A 54 -11.05 14.04 -13.15
CA GLU A 54 -10.59 15.43 -13.13
C GLU A 54 -11.20 16.21 -11.96
N GLU A 55 -12.44 15.93 -11.58
CA GLU A 55 -13.15 16.53 -10.45
C GLU A 55 -12.53 16.21 -9.08
N HIS A 56 -11.64 15.21 -9.01
CA HIS A 56 -10.90 14.87 -7.80
C HIS A 56 -9.56 15.62 -7.67
N LEU A 57 -9.26 16.50 -8.61
CA LEU A 57 -8.01 17.23 -8.69
C LEU A 57 -8.23 18.72 -8.55
N GLU A 58 -7.27 19.41 -7.92
CA GLU A 58 -7.22 20.87 -7.87
C GLU A 58 -5.80 21.38 -8.10
N GLU A 59 -5.69 22.63 -8.54
CA GLU A 59 -4.40 23.31 -8.66
C GLU A 59 -3.84 23.60 -7.28
N GLY A 60 -2.53 23.47 -7.14
CA GLY A 60 -1.80 23.83 -5.93
C GLY A 60 -0.67 22.87 -5.62
N ASP A 61 0.16 23.31 -4.68
CA ASP A 61 1.21 22.47 -4.10
C ASP A 61 0.57 21.51 -3.11
N GLY A 62 1.09 20.29 -3.09
CA GLY A 62 0.68 19.25 -2.17
C GLY A 62 1.79 18.85 -1.21
N SER A 63 1.46 18.10 -0.19
CA SER A 63 2.42 17.49 0.73
C SER A 63 1.98 16.09 1.13
N LEU A 64 2.96 15.25 1.47
CA LEU A 64 2.71 13.96 2.09
C LEU A 64 2.90 14.12 3.60
N PRO A 65 1.85 13.95 4.41
CA PRO A 65 2.00 14.07 5.85
C PRO A 65 2.83 12.92 6.41
N ALA A 66 3.79 13.26 7.28
CA ALA A 66 4.46 12.33 8.17
C ALA A 66 3.87 12.55 9.57
N ASP A 67 2.78 11.86 9.84
CA ASP A 67 1.91 12.10 11.01
C ASP A 67 1.95 11.00 12.07
N ALA A 68 2.78 9.99 11.87
CA ALA A 68 2.96 8.88 12.81
C ALA A 68 4.35 8.86 13.42
N SER A 69 4.43 8.40 14.65
CA SER A 69 5.66 8.11 15.39
C SER A 69 5.75 6.61 15.71
N GLY A 70 6.95 6.11 15.95
CA GLY A 70 7.20 4.71 16.21
C GLY A 70 7.77 3.98 15.00
N SER A 71 7.90 2.65 15.12
CA SER A 71 8.35 1.83 14.01
C SER A 71 7.26 1.66 12.95
N PRO A 72 7.61 1.31 11.69
CA PRO A 72 6.59 0.97 10.68
C PRO A 72 5.62 -0.12 11.13
N LEU A 73 6.10 -1.10 11.91
CA LEU A 73 5.23 -2.14 12.48
C LEU A 73 4.21 -1.57 13.48
N ASP A 74 4.59 -0.59 14.31
CA ASP A 74 3.66 0.06 15.25
C ASP A 74 2.59 0.83 14.48
N VAL A 75 2.98 1.52 13.41
CA VAL A 75 2.04 2.21 12.52
C VAL A 75 1.12 1.21 11.83
N ALA A 76 1.63 0.09 11.31
CA ALA A 76 0.82 -0.96 10.69
C ALA A 76 -0.23 -1.52 11.66
N ARG A 77 0.09 -1.68 12.95
CA ARG A 77 -0.85 -2.12 13.99
C ARG A 77 -2.03 -1.17 14.19
N THR A 78 -1.89 0.10 13.85
CA THR A 78 -3.04 1.04 13.93
C THR A 78 -4.15 0.72 12.93
N TYR A 79 -3.87 -0.09 11.92
CA TYR A 79 -4.84 -0.57 10.92
C TYR A 79 -5.51 -1.91 11.28
N LEU A 80 -5.21 -2.52 12.44
CA LEU A 80 -5.85 -3.78 12.84
C LEU A 80 -7.37 -3.69 12.75
N GLY A 81 -7.99 -4.70 12.11
CA GLY A 81 -9.44 -4.74 11.87
C GLY A 81 -9.91 -3.94 10.65
N THR A 82 -9.05 -3.18 9.97
CA THR A 82 -9.39 -2.54 8.69
C THR A 82 -9.66 -3.62 7.64
N ARG A 83 -10.79 -3.50 6.92
CA ARG A 83 -11.16 -4.46 5.86
C ARG A 83 -10.13 -4.49 4.73
N TYR A 84 -10.04 -5.63 4.06
CA TYR A 84 -9.27 -5.72 2.82
C TYR A 84 -9.96 -4.92 1.70
N LEU A 85 -9.17 -4.14 0.98
CA LEU A 85 -9.59 -3.45 -0.22
C LEU A 85 -8.42 -3.43 -1.20
N TRP A 86 -8.56 -4.05 -2.36
CA TRP A 86 -7.56 -4.00 -3.42
C TRP A 86 -7.25 -2.56 -3.84
N GLY A 87 -5.98 -2.20 -3.93
CA GLY A 87 -5.55 -0.83 -4.20
C GLY A 87 -5.81 0.16 -3.05
N GLY A 88 -6.27 -0.32 -1.90
CA GLY A 88 -6.63 0.52 -0.75
C GLY A 88 -5.42 1.08 0.00
N MET A 89 -5.57 2.29 0.58
CA MET A 89 -4.52 3.04 1.27
C MET A 89 -5.00 3.66 2.59
N THR A 90 -6.19 3.28 3.09
CA THR A 90 -6.82 3.98 4.23
C THR A 90 -7.36 3.00 5.28
N ASP A 91 -7.76 3.54 6.42
CA ASP A 91 -8.51 2.84 7.47
C ASP A 91 -9.92 2.39 7.04
N ARG A 92 -10.41 2.87 5.88
CA ARG A 92 -11.67 2.40 5.26
C ARG A 92 -11.49 1.15 4.41
N GLY A 93 -10.25 0.79 4.12
CA GLY A 93 -9.85 -0.39 3.36
C GLY A 93 -8.42 -0.28 2.88
N ILE A 94 -7.66 -1.36 3.03
CA ILE A 94 -6.24 -1.41 2.71
C ILE A 94 -5.86 -2.81 2.22
N ASP A 95 -4.95 -2.91 1.23
CA ASP A 95 -4.38 -4.19 0.82
C ASP A 95 -3.04 -4.48 1.50
N CYS A 96 -2.40 -5.58 1.17
CA CYS A 96 -1.18 -6.04 1.83
C CYS A 96 -0.01 -5.07 1.65
N SER A 97 0.26 -4.67 0.41
CA SER A 97 1.36 -3.74 0.09
C SER A 97 1.02 -2.29 0.44
N GLY A 98 -0.26 -1.91 0.37
CA GLY A 98 -0.75 -0.62 0.88
C GLY A 98 -0.54 -0.46 2.38
N LEU A 99 -0.72 -1.53 3.16
CA LEU A 99 -0.41 -1.53 4.60
C LEU A 99 1.07 -1.24 4.85
N VAL A 100 1.98 -1.92 4.13
CA VAL A 100 3.42 -1.66 4.22
C VAL A 100 3.74 -0.24 3.77
N HIS A 101 3.24 0.17 2.60
CA HIS A 101 3.45 1.52 2.08
C HIS A 101 3.04 2.61 3.09
N MET A 102 1.82 2.53 3.62
CA MET A 102 1.31 3.50 4.58
C MET A 102 2.04 3.47 5.92
N ALA A 103 2.48 2.30 6.37
CA ALA A 103 3.27 2.15 7.59
C ALA A 103 4.59 2.93 7.53
N TYR A 104 5.31 2.82 6.43
CA TYR A 104 6.55 3.56 6.21
C TYR A 104 6.30 5.04 5.90
N ARG A 105 5.34 5.33 5.03
CA ARG A 105 5.03 6.67 4.57
C ARG A 105 4.60 7.61 5.70
N ARG A 106 3.73 7.15 6.60
CA ARG A 106 3.30 7.94 7.76
C ARG A 106 4.44 8.24 8.73
N GLY A 107 5.49 7.42 8.73
CA GLY A 107 6.76 7.71 9.40
C GLY A 107 7.71 8.61 8.61
N GLY A 108 7.29 9.13 7.46
CA GLY A 108 8.08 10.05 6.63
C GLY A 108 9.01 9.39 5.62
N ARG A 109 8.91 8.07 5.41
CA ARG A 109 9.71 7.32 4.44
C ARG A 109 8.83 6.76 3.32
N LEU A 110 9.03 7.21 2.09
CA LEU A 110 8.37 6.61 0.93
C LEU A 110 9.01 5.28 0.56
N VAL A 111 8.16 4.30 0.29
CA VAL A 111 8.52 2.98 -0.26
C VAL A 111 7.61 2.70 -1.46
N PRO A 112 7.98 1.79 -2.37
CA PRO A 112 7.12 1.43 -3.49
C PRO A 112 5.72 0.98 -3.08
N ARG A 113 4.77 1.01 -4.03
CA ARG A 113 3.36 0.69 -3.75
C ARG A 113 3.08 -0.80 -3.74
N ASP A 114 3.65 -1.54 -4.68
CA ASP A 114 3.34 -2.94 -4.91
C ASP A 114 4.33 -3.89 -4.21
N ALA A 115 3.89 -5.10 -3.88
CA ALA A 115 4.65 -6.04 -3.06
C ALA A 115 5.96 -6.50 -3.72
N ASP A 116 5.96 -6.71 -5.03
CA ASP A 116 7.12 -7.09 -5.82
C ASP A 116 8.15 -5.94 -5.92
N GLU A 117 7.67 -4.70 -6.07
CA GLU A 117 8.52 -3.51 -6.05
C GLU A 117 9.10 -3.25 -4.65
N GLN A 118 8.30 -3.49 -3.58
CA GLN A 118 8.76 -3.41 -2.20
C GLN A 118 9.86 -4.45 -1.92
N GLU A 119 9.68 -5.68 -2.41
CA GLU A 119 10.72 -6.71 -2.34
C GLU A 119 11.99 -6.28 -3.08
N ALA A 120 11.84 -5.74 -4.31
CA ALA A 120 12.97 -5.31 -5.13
C ALA A 120 13.76 -4.13 -4.50
N ALA A 121 13.06 -3.27 -3.75
CA ALA A 121 13.67 -2.12 -3.06
C ALA A 121 14.30 -2.47 -1.69
N ALA A 122 14.05 -3.67 -1.18
CA ALA A 122 14.47 -4.11 0.14
C ALA A 122 15.78 -4.93 0.11
N ALA A 123 16.48 -4.96 1.24
CA ALA A 123 17.63 -5.84 1.41
C ALA A 123 17.17 -7.24 1.85
N GLU A 124 17.61 -8.29 1.16
CA GLU A 124 17.38 -9.67 1.58
C GLU A 124 18.12 -9.98 2.88
N VAL A 125 17.44 -10.64 3.83
CA VAL A 125 17.98 -11.04 5.11
C VAL A 125 17.91 -12.55 5.29
N ARG A 126 18.83 -13.12 6.09
CA ARG A 126 18.85 -14.57 6.37
C ARG A 126 18.04 -14.91 7.63
N GLU A 127 17.94 -13.98 8.56
CA GLU A 127 17.25 -14.14 9.84
C GLU A 127 16.29 -12.98 10.03
N LEU A 128 15.05 -13.30 10.38
CA LEU A 128 14.01 -12.33 10.63
C LEU A 128 14.19 -11.65 11.98
N GLN A 129 14.05 -10.33 11.97
CA GLN A 129 13.85 -9.51 13.16
C GLN A 129 12.42 -8.96 13.15
N VAL A 130 11.86 -8.65 14.31
CA VAL A 130 10.55 -8.03 14.42
C VAL A 130 10.54 -6.72 13.61
N GLY A 131 9.56 -6.58 12.72
CA GLY A 131 9.45 -5.46 11.79
C GLY A 131 10.01 -5.73 10.39
N ASP A 132 10.73 -6.83 10.17
CA ASP A 132 11.09 -7.29 8.84
C ASP A 132 9.85 -7.72 8.04
N LEU A 133 10.02 -7.87 6.75
CA LEU A 133 8.95 -8.26 5.84
C LEU A 133 9.20 -9.66 5.27
N ILE A 134 8.12 -10.37 5.02
CA ILE A 134 8.11 -11.65 4.31
C ILE A 134 7.28 -11.45 3.05
N THR A 135 7.85 -11.79 1.89
CA THR A 135 7.14 -11.81 0.61
C THR A 135 6.74 -13.22 0.23
N TYR A 136 5.65 -13.34 -0.52
CA TYR A 136 5.04 -14.60 -0.87
C TYR A 136 4.66 -14.65 -2.34
N GLY A 137 4.78 -15.84 -2.93
CA GLY A 137 4.44 -16.10 -4.33
C GLY A 137 5.63 -15.90 -5.28
N ASP A 138 5.55 -16.54 -6.45
CA ASP A 138 6.45 -16.36 -7.60
C ASP A 138 5.56 -16.42 -8.86
N PRO A 139 5.22 -15.26 -9.45
CA PRO A 139 5.58 -13.89 -9.04
C PRO A 139 5.03 -13.50 -7.66
N VAL A 140 5.70 -12.52 -7.00
CA VAL A 140 5.28 -11.99 -5.69
C VAL A 140 3.89 -11.37 -5.78
N ASP A 141 2.97 -11.81 -4.94
CA ASP A 141 1.58 -11.35 -4.90
C ASP A 141 1.11 -10.99 -3.49
N HIS A 142 1.95 -11.18 -2.47
CA HIS A 142 1.60 -10.85 -1.09
C HIS A 142 2.83 -10.48 -0.26
N ILE A 143 2.62 -9.68 0.80
CA ILE A 143 3.64 -9.21 1.74
C ILE A 143 3.07 -9.06 3.14
N ALA A 144 3.88 -9.34 4.15
CA ALA A 144 3.51 -9.23 5.56
C ALA A 144 4.67 -8.73 6.43
N PHE A 145 4.38 -8.05 7.54
CA PHE A 145 5.33 -7.80 8.60
C PHE A 145 5.53 -9.05 9.46
N TYR A 146 6.77 -9.38 9.77
CA TYR A 146 7.08 -10.35 10.81
C TYR A 146 6.99 -9.71 12.19
N VAL A 147 6.23 -10.32 13.09
CA VAL A 147 6.00 -9.77 14.44
C VAL A 147 6.65 -10.57 15.58
N GLY A 148 7.42 -11.59 15.21
CA GLY A 148 8.06 -12.50 16.19
C GLY A 148 7.30 -13.81 16.35
N ASP A 149 7.93 -14.80 16.92
CA ASP A 149 7.35 -16.10 17.32
C ASP A 149 6.53 -16.81 16.21
N GLY A 150 6.98 -16.68 14.96
CA GLY A 150 6.29 -17.28 13.81
C GLY A 150 4.93 -16.64 13.50
N ARG A 151 4.72 -15.39 13.90
CA ARG A 151 3.52 -14.59 13.64
C ARG A 151 3.79 -13.51 12.62
N ILE A 152 2.75 -13.12 11.92
CA ILE A 152 2.76 -12.04 10.93
C ILE A 152 1.61 -11.05 11.16
N LEU A 153 1.81 -9.81 10.70
CA LEU A 153 0.76 -8.80 10.57
C LEU A 153 0.63 -8.44 9.08
N HIS A 154 -0.55 -8.63 8.54
CA HIS A 154 -0.82 -8.39 7.12
C HIS A 154 -2.28 -8.00 6.87
N SER A 155 -2.57 -7.47 5.69
CA SER A 155 -3.93 -7.34 5.18
C SER A 155 -4.23 -8.47 4.20
N THR A 156 -5.29 -9.22 4.44
CA THR A 156 -5.66 -10.39 3.63
C THR A 156 -7.12 -10.36 3.20
N GLY A 157 -7.36 -10.70 1.92
CA GLY A 157 -8.70 -10.84 1.34
C GLY A 157 -9.29 -12.25 1.42
N ARG A 158 -8.66 -13.18 2.17
CA ARG A 158 -9.21 -14.54 2.35
C ARG A 158 -10.54 -14.53 3.11
N ASP A 159 -11.28 -15.61 3.00
CA ASP A 159 -12.56 -15.83 3.74
C ASP A 159 -13.51 -14.61 3.66
N ASP A 160 -13.70 -14.08 2.44
CA ASP A 160 -14.57 -12.93 2.15
C ASP A 160 -14.17 -11.63 2.86
N GLY A 161 -12.85 -11.45 3.14
CA GLY A 161 -12.29 -10.15 3.45
C GLY A 161 -11.97 -9.89 4.92
N ILE A 162 -11.20 -10.76 5.56
CA ILE A 162 -10.73 -10.56 6.95
C ILE A 162 -10.08 -9.18 7.14
N GLY A 163 -9.23 -8.74 6.20
CA GLY A 163 -8.52 -7.46 6.31
C GLY A 163 -7.23 -7.55 7.12
N VAL A 164 -6.93 -6.51 7.89
CA VAL A 164 -5.69 -6.42 8.66
C VAL A 164 -5.77 -7.24 9.95
N VAL A 165 -4.90 -8.23 10.06
CA VAL A 165 -4.85 -9.18 11.17
C VAL A 165 -3.42 -9.47 11.59
N GLU A 166 -3.21 -9.70 12.89
CA GLU A 166 -1.98 -10.26 13.45
C GLU A 166 -2.25 -11.69 13.90
N GLU A 167 -1.63 -12.67 13.24
CA GLU A 167 -1.92 -14.09 13.45
C GLU A 167 -0.66 -14.96 13.35
N PRO A 168 -0.68 -16.22 13.85
CA PRO A 168 0.33 -17.19 13.46
C PRO A 168 0.38 -17.29 11.93
N GLU A 169 1.59 -17.32 11.36
CA GLU A 169 1.72 -17.41 9.91
C GLU A 169 1.02 -18.66 9.38
N PRO A 170 -0.02 -18.49 8.53
CA PRO A 170 -0.76 -19.62 7.99
C PRO A 170 0.14 -20.55 7.17
N GLU A 171 -0.10 -21.86 7.22
CA GLU A 171 0.72 -22.85 6.54
C GLU A 171 0.75 -22.63 5.01
N TYR A 172 -0.39 -22.22 4.42
CA TYR A 172 -0.45 -21.95 2.98
C TYR A 172 0.43 -20.76 2.56
N LEU A 173 0.61 -19.73 3.42
CA LEU A 173 1.56 -18.65 3.18
C LEU A 173 2.99 -19.12 3.40
N ARG A 174 3.24 -19.82 4.50
CA ARG A 174 4.58 -20.35 4.81
C ARG A 174 5.15 -21.22 3.68
N ALA A 175 4.30 -22.02 3.03
CA ALA A 175 4.68 -22.84 1.88
C ALA A 175 4.97 -22.02 0.62
N ARG A 176 4.58 -20.76 0.58
CA ARG A 176 4.75 -19.84 -0.56
C ARG A 176 5.75 -18.71 -0.26
N ARG A 177 6.47 -18.73 0.86
CA ARG A 177 7.49 -17.72 1.15
C ARG A 177 8.46 -17.60 -0.03
N HIS A 178 8.69 -16.38 -0.49
CA HIS A 178 9.63 -16.06 -1.55
C HIS A 178 10.94 -15.54 -0.95
N LYS A 179 10.90 -14.39 -0.28
CA LYS A 179 12.06 -13.81 0.40
C LYS A 179 11.75 -13.30 1.79
N LEU A 180 12.81 -13.16 2.58
CA LEU A 180 12.82 -12.44 3.84
C LEU A 180 13.57 -11.14 3.61
N VAL A 181 12.93 -9.98 3.83
CA VAL A 181 13.49 -8.71 3.41
C VAL A 181 13.34 -7.63 4.47
N ARG A 182 14.20 -6.63 4.40
CA ARG A 182 14.20 -5.45 5.28
C ARG A 182 14.27 -4.17 4.43
N LEU A 183 13.26 -3.34 4.55
CA LEU A 183 13.20 -2.00 3.95
C LEU A 183 13.99 -1.00 4.80
#